data_424a2dbc25073d0f555ed169f4bc3b22
#
_entry.id   424a2dbc25073d0f555ed169f4bc3b22
#
_cell.length_a   1.000
_cell.length_b   1.000
_cell.length_c   1.000
_cell.angle_alpha   90.00
_cell.angle_beta   90.00
_cell.angle_gamma   90.00
#
_symmetry.space_group_name_H-M   'P 1'
#
loop_
_entity.id
_entity.type
_entity.pdbx_description
1 polymer ?
#
loop_
_entity_poly.entity_id
_entity_poly.type
_entity_poly.pdbx_seq_one_letter_code
_entity_poly.pdbx_strand_id
1 'polypeptide(L)'
;LSLHDALPIFNAAFVDGPITHPGLEGMPVYREEMMIVAPHGHSPVRRAKDVNGSNIYAFRANCSYRRHFESWFHADRAMPGTIHEMESYHGMLACVIAGAGIALIPRTMLESMPGHHQVEAWPLSEEWRWLDTWLVWRRGAMTRQLDAFIALLNPSSQP
;
A
#
# COMPACT_ATOMS: atom_id res chain seq x y z
N LEU A 1 -14.50 -7.72 -8.96
CA LEU A 1 -14.46 -7.09 -10.29
C LEU A 1 -13.00 -7.04 -10.70
N SER A 2 -12.68 -7.62 -11.85
CA SER A 2 -11.34 -7.41 -12.43
C SER A 2 -11.21 -5.97 -12.92
N LEU A 3 -9.97 -5.49 -13.08
CA LEU A 3 -9.72 -4.16 -13.63
C LEU A 3 -10.38 -4.00 -15.02
N HIS A 4 -10.37 -5.07 -15.81
CA HIS A 4 -11.01 -5.13 -17.13
C HIS A 4 -12.53 -4.95 -17.06
N ASP A 5 -13.19 -5.46 -16.01
CA ASP A 5 -14.65 -5.35 -15.83
C ASP A 5 -15.06 -3.97 -15.26
N ALA A 6 -14.17 -3.32 -14.51
CA ALA A 6 -14.44 -2.01 -13.91
C ALA A 6 -14.30 -0.84 -14.89
N LEU A 7 -13.34 -0.88 -15.80
CA LEU A 7 -13.04 0.20 -16.73
C LEU A 7 -14.15 0.51 -17.79
N PRO A 8 -15.10 -0.37 -18.14
CA PRO A 8 -16.27 0.04 -18.90
C PRO A 8 -17.17 1.02 -18.15
N ILE A 9 -17.14 1.01 -16.83
CA ILE A 9 -17.97 1.84 -15.95
C ILE A 9 -17.23 3.13 -15.57
N PHE A 10 -15.90 3.06 -15.44
CA PHE A 10 -15.04 4.18 -15.06
C PHE A 10 -14.11 4.59 -16.20
N ASN A 11 -13.85 5.88 -16.32
CA ASN A 11 -12.92 6.40 -17.34
C ASN A 11 -11.46 6.07 -17.02
N ALA A 12 -11.12 5.98 -15.73
CA ALA A 12 -9.79 5.63 -15.24
C ALA A 12 -9.88 5.03 -13.84
N ALA A 13 -8.81 4.39 -13.38
CA ALA A 13 -8.71 3.81 -12.04
C ALA A 13 -7.27 3.90 -11.50
N PHE A 14 -7.14 4.05 -10.18
CA PHE A 14 -5.87 3.85 -9.50
C PHE A 14 -5.68 2.36 -9.20
N VAL A 15 -4.52 1.84 -9.53
CA VAL A 15 -4.18 0.43 -9.36
C VAL A 15 -2.74 0.27 -8.89
N ASP A 16 -2.47 -0.90 -8.36
CA ASP A 16 -1.13 -1.39 -8.09
C ASP A 16 -0.43 -1.69 -9.42
N GLY A 17 0.71 -1.07 -9.65
CA GLY A 17 1.44 -1.20 -10.92
C GLY A 17 2.70 -2.05 -10.81
N PRO A 18 3.39 -2.26 -11.91
CA PRO A 18 3.10 -1.81 -13.27
C PRO A 18 2.00 -2.63 -13.96
N ILE A 19 1.29 -2.01 -14.91
CA ILE A 19 0.30 -2.70 -15.74
C ILE A 19 0.96 -3.31 -17.00
N THR A 20 0.49 -4.50 -17.37
CA THR A 20 1.01 -5.24 -18.55
C THR A 20 -0.08 -5.57 -19.58
N HIS A 21 -1.35 -5.18 -19.32
CA HIS A 21 -2.47 -5.51 -20.18
C HIS A 21 -2.44 -4.68 -21.48
N PRO A 22 -2.47 -5.28 -22.69
CA PRO A 22 -2.31 -4.57 -23.96
C PRO A 22 -3.45 -3.59 -24.28
N GLY A 23 -4.64 -3.78 -23.71
CA GLY A 23 -5.81 -2.90 -23.86
C GLY A 23 -5.81 -1.69 -22.93
N LEU A 24 -4.81 -1.56 -22.07
CA LEU A 24 -4.71 -0.48 -21.09
C LEU A 24 -3.50 0.41 -21.39
N GLU A 25 -3.63 1.65 -20.99
CA GLU A 25 -2.58 2.66 -20.89
C GLU A 25 -2.55 3.15 -19.45
N GLY A 26 -1.40 3.61 -18.99
CA GLY A 26 -1.29 4.14 -17.65
C GLY A 26 0.05 4.78 -17.39
N MET A 27 0.12 5.45 -16.25
CA MET A 27 1.32 6.11 -15.77
C MET A 27 1.46 5.93 -14.26
N PRO A 28 2.70 5.87 -13.73
CA PRO A 28 2.92 5.91 -12.29
C PRO A 28 2.56 7.30 -11.77
N VAL A 29 1.83 7.36 -10.66
CA VAL A 29 1.39 8.63 -10.06
C VAL A 29 1.90 8.82 -8.64
N TYR A 30 2.04 7.73 -7.88
CA TYR A 30 2.56 7.75 -6.51
C TYR A 30 3.56 6.61 -6.32
N ARG A 31 4.59 6.90 -5.54
CA ARG A 31 5.51 5.90 -5.03
C ARG A 31 5.55 6.00 -3.52
N GLU A 32 5.15 4.95 -2.83
CA GLU A 32 5.00 4.93 -1.39
C GLU A 32 6.06 4.04 -0.76
N GLU A 33 6.70 4.57 0.29
CA GLU A 33 7.64 3.82 1.12
C GLU A 33 6.88 3.06 2.20
N MET A 34 7.00 1.74 2.19
CA MET A 34 6.27 0.87 3.11
C MET A 34 7.04 0.67 4.41
N MET A 35 6.37 0.98 5.52
CA MET A 35 6.90 0.86 6.88
C MET A 35 6.24 -0.29 7.61
N ILE A 36 7.05 -1.18 8.21
CA ILE A 36 6.53 -2.07 9.23
C ILE A 36 6.40 -1.30 10.53
N VAL A 37 5.23 -1.34 11.13
CA VAL A 37 4.87 -0.59 12.33
C VAL A 37 4.58 -1.56 13.46
N ALA A 38 5.25 -1.39 14.59
CA ALA A 38 5.16 -2.26 15.75
C ALA A 38 4.96 -1.45 17.04
N PRO A 39 4.50 -2.08 18.13
CA PRO A 39 4.32 -1.42 19.42
C PRO A 39 5.58 -0.73 19.93
N HIS A 40 5.40 0.32 20.73
CA HIS A 40 6.52 1.01 21.38
C HIS A 40 7.42 0.03 22.15
N GLY A 41 8.73 0.19 22.02
CA GLY A 41 9.73 -0.67 22.64
C GLY A 41 9.95 -2.02 21.94
N HIS A 42 9.31 -2.26 20.81
CA HIS A 42 9.57 -3.45 20.00
C HIS A 42 11.01 -3.42 19.45
N SER A 43 11.68 -4.56 19.42
CA SER A 43 13.01 -4.68 18.81
C SER A 43 12.97 -4.34 17.32
N PRO A 44 14.08 -3.82 16.75
CA PRO A 44 14.13 -3.48 15.33
C PRO A 44 13.71 -4.63 14.42
N VAL A 45 12.82 -4.34 13.47
CA VAL A 45 12.35 -5.30 12.48
C VAL A 45 13.08 -5.06 11.16
N ARG A 46 13.89 -6.02 10.75
CA ARG A 46 14.69 -5.99 9.51
C ARG A 46 14.16 -6.95 8.45
N ARG A 47 13.47 -8.00 8.88
CA ARG A 47 12.96 -9.07 8.04
C ARG A 47 11.71 -9.69 8.67
N ALA A 48 10.93 -10.41 7.87
CA ALA A 48 9.66 -10.98 8.35
C ALA A 48 9.83 -12.00 9.50
N LYS A 49 10.96 -12.69 9.55
CA LYS A 49 11.26 -13.59 10.67
C LYS A 49 11.35 -12.92 12.02
N ASP A 50 11.69 -11.63 12.08
CA ASP A 50 11.77 -10.88 13.33
C ASP A 50 10.41 -10.68 13.99
N VAL A 51 9.33 -10.83 13.20
CA VAL A 51 7.93 -10.72 13.61
C VAL A 51 7.12 -11.98 13.29
N ASN A 52 7.79 -13.12 13.15
CA ASN A 52 7.13 -14.40 12.88
C ASN A 52 6.14 -14.74 13.99
N GLY A 53 4.91 -15.10 13.62
CA GLY A 53 3.83 -15.40 14.56
C GLY A 53 3.13 -14.19 15.17
N SER A 54 3.55 -12.95 14.85
CA SER A 54 2.85 -11.75 15.31
C SER A 54 1.50 -11.61 14.65
N ASN A 55 0.50 -11.15 15.43
CA ASN A 55 -0.78 -10.75 14.84
C ASN A 55 -0.58 -9.56 13.91
N ILE A 56 -1.25 -9.57 12.76
CA ILE A 56 -1.19 -8.48 11.81
C ILE A 56 -2.55 -7.82 11.61
N TYR A 57 -2.53 -6.51 11.48
CA TYR A 57 -3.67 -5.68 11.11
C TYR A 57 -3.49 -5.25 9.66
N ALA A 58 -4.40 -5.65 8.77
CA ALA A 58 -4.28 -5.46 7.35
C ALA A 58 -5.65 -5.24 6.70
N PHE A 59 -5.68 -4.71 5.49
CA PHE A 59 -6.89 -4.63 4.70
C PHE A 59 -7.41 -6.02 4.32
N ARG A 60 -8.59 -6.08 3.71
CA ARG A 60 -9.20 -7.33 3.22
C ARG A 60 -8.31 -8.01 2.15
N ALA A 61 -8.51 -9.30 1.96
CA ALA A 61 -7.64 -10.15 1.14
C ALA A 61 -7.48 -9.73 -0.33
N ASN A 62 -8.43 -8.98 -0.91
CA ASN A 62 -8.34 -8.47 -2.28
C ASN A 62 -7.55 -7.16 -2.42
N CYS A 63 -7.04 -6.59 -1.32
CA CYS A 63 -6.22 -5.39 -1.34
C CYS A 63 -4.75 -5.72 -1.71
N SER A 64 -4.14 -4.93 -2.59
CA SER A 64 -2.74 -5.10 -2.99
C SER A 64 -1.76 -4.92 -1.83
N TYR A 65 -2.01 -3.99 -0.94
CA TYR A 65 -1.21 -3.79 0.28
C TYR A 65 -1.23 -5.02 1.20
N ARG A 66 -2.37 -5.67 1.32
CA ARG A 66 -2.50 -6.94 2.05
C ARG A 66 -1.68 -8.04 1.38
N ARG A 67 -1.80 -8.22 0.07
CA ARG A 67 -1.02 -9.21 -0.68
C ARG A 67 0.48 -8.95 -0.56
N HIS A 68 0.90 -7.69 -0.61
CA HIS A 68 2.30 -7.29 -0.44
C HIS A 68 2.83 -7.70 0.94
N PHE A 69 2.07 -7.45 1.99
CA PHE A 69 2.42 -7.81 3.36
C PHE A 69 2.54 -9.33 3.54
N GLU A 70 1.57 -10.09 3.04
CA GLU A 70 1.61 -11.57 3.09
C GLU A 70 2.77 -12.14 2.27
N SER A 71 3.05 -11.57 1.10
CA SER A 71 4.16 -11.96 0.24
C SER A 71 5.52 -11.71 0.91
N TRP A 72 5.67 -10.62 1.64
CA TRP A 72 6.87 -10.33 2.42
C TRP A 72 7.11 -11.40 3.50
N PHE A 73 6.08 -11.83 4.22
CA PHE A 73 6.18 -12.95 5.15
C PHE A 73 6.59 -14.24 4.45
N HIS A 74 5.91 -14.56 3.35
CA HIS A 74 6.14 -15.79 2.60
C HIS A 74 7.56 -15.87 2.03
N ALA A 75 8.09 -14.78 1.48
CA ALA A 75 9.45 -14.72 0.92
C ALA A 75 10.53 -15.05 1.95
N ASP A 76 10.34 -14.70 3.21
CA ASP A 76 11.26 -15.01 4.30
C ASP A 76 10.94 -16.34 5.02
N ARG A 77 10.01 -17.13 4.51
CA ARG A 77 9.51 -18.36 5.15
C ARG A 77 9.06 -18.12 6.60
N ALA A 78 8.39 -17.00 6.80
CA ALA A 78 7.74 -16.61 8.05
C ALA A 78 6.23 -16.61 7.85
N MET A 79 5.48 -16.63 8.92
CA MET A 79 4.03 -16.60 8.89
C MET A 79 3.53 -15.60 9.91
N PRO A 80 2.51 -14.80 9.59
CA PRO A 80 1.80 -14.02 10.59
C PRO A 80 1.05 -14.98 11.55
N GLY A 81 0.72 -14.47 12.72
CA GLY A 81 -0.25 -15.09 13.61
C GLY A 81 -1.68 -14.89 13.07
N THR A 82 -2.57 -14.36 13.89
CA THR A 82 -3.92 -14.01 13.42
C THR A 82 -3.87 -12.77 12.53
N ILE A 83 -4.60 -12.82 11.41
CA ILE A 83 -4.79 -11.69 10.52
C ILE A 83 -6.13 -11.04 10.85
N HIS A 84 -6.07 -9.81 11.34
CA HIS A 84 -7.25 -8.99 11.64
C HIS A 84 -7.53 -8.05 10.48
N GLU A 85 -8.71 -8.21 9.84
CA GLU A 85 -9.10 -7.32 8.75
C GLU A 85 -9.56 -5.97 9.29
N MET A 86 -9.05 -4.91 8.68
CA MET A 86 -9.33 -3.52 9.03
C MET A 86 -9.67 -2.72 7.78
N GLU A 87 -10.47 -1.66 7.95
CA GLU A 87 -10.89 -0.80 6.84
C GLU A 87 -10.14 0.55 6.80
N SER A 88 -9.24 0.80 7.76
CA SER A 88 -8.49 2.06 7.80
C SER A 88 -7.14 1.94 8.48
N TYR A 89 -6.18 2.73 8.01
CA TYR A 89 -4.87 2.87 8.66
C TYR A 89 -4.95 3.44 10.08
N HIS A 90 -5.91 4.34 10.35
CA HIS A 90 -6.12 4.86 11.71
C HIS A 90 -6.49 3.76 12.69
N GLY A 91 -7.37 2.84 12.29
CA GLY A 91 -7.72 1.68 13.10
C GLY A 91 -6.53 0.73 13.32
N MET A 92 -5.74 0.48 12.28
CA MET A 92 -4.53 -0.33 12.38
C MET A 92 -3.54 0.30 13.36
N LEU A 93 -3.25 1.60 13.24
CA LEU A 93 -2.34 2.32 14.12
C LEU A 93 -2.81 2.26 15.58
N ALA A 94 -4.11 2.46 15.84
CA ALA A 94 -4.67 2.36 17.19
C ALA A 94 -4.44 0.98 17.81
N CYS A 95 -4.63 -0.09 17.05
CA CYS A 95 -4.36 -1.47 17.50
C CYS A 95 -2.86 -1.70 17.79
N VAL A 96 -1.97 -1.16 16.96
CA VAL A 96 -0.53 -1.25 17.18
C VAL A 96 -0.11 -0.47 18.43
N ILE A 97 -0.62 0.75 18.64
CA ILE A 97 -0.38 1.55 19.85
C ILE A 97 -0.82 0.78 21.10
N ALA A 98 -1.95 0.07 21.03
CA ALA A 98 -2.46 -0.77 22.12
C ALA A 98 -1.62 -2.04 22.35
N GLY A 99 -0.60 -2.32 21.56
CA GLY A 99 0.25 -3.50 21.71
C GLY A 99 -0.35 -4.79 21.16
N ALA A 100 -1.41 -4.71 20.35
CA ALA A 100 -2.17 -5.88 19.92
C ALA A 100 -1.55 -6.63 18.71
N GLY A 101 -0.56 -6.02 18.03
CA GLY A 101 0.13 -6.63 16.89
C GLY A 101 0.87 -5.59 16.06
N ILE A 102 1.11 -5.91 14.80
CA ILE A 102 1.87 -5.08 13.85
C ILE A 102 1.03 -4.74 12.60
N ALA A 103 1.45 -3.73 11.86
CA ALA A 103 0.80 -3.33 10.60
C ALA A 103 1.84 -2.90 9.55
N LEU A 104 1.44 -2.90 8.29
CA LEU A 104 2.20 -2.32 7.19
C LEU A 104 1.50 -1.03 6.75
N ILE A 105 2.19 0.12 6.89
CA ILE A 105 1.61 1.45 6.63
C ILE A 105 2.59 2.26 5.79
N PRO A 106 2.13 2.94 4.73
CA PRO A 106 2.98 3.88 3.98
C PRO A 106 3.52 4.98 4.89
N ARG A 107 4.81 5.36 4.72
CA ARG A 107 5.46 6.40 5.54
C ARG A 107 4.67 7.70 5.58
N THR A 108 4.27 8.22 4.43
CA THR A 108 3.52 9.47 4.33
C THR A 108 2.20 9.42 5.09
N MET A 109 1.52 8.28 5.03
CA MET A 109 0.29 8.05 5.78
C MET A 109 0.55 7.96 7.28
N LEU A 110 1.56 7.19 7.69
CA LEU A 110 1.93 7.04 9.09
C LEU A 110 2.25 8.41 9.72
N GLU A 111 3.12 9.19 9.08
CA GLU A 111 3.56 10.51 9.58
C GLU A 111 2.43 11.54 9.63
N SER A 112 1.38 11.37 8.82
CA SER A 112 0.19 12.24 8.85
C SER A 112 -0.78 11.94 10.00
N MET A 113 -0.68 10.77 10.63
CA MET A 113 -1.63 10.35 11.65
C MET A 113 -1.22 10.81 13.06
N PRO A 114 -2.15 11.35 13.85
CA PRO A 114 -1.92 11.58 15.28
C PRO A 114 -1.51 10.27 15.97
N GLY A 115 -0.51 10.33 16.84
CA GLY A 115 -0.05 9.15 17.58
C GLY A 115 1.02 8.32 16.89
N HIS A 116 1.47 8.66 15.67
CA HIS A 116 2.56 7.95 14.99
C HIS A 116 3.86 7.86 15.80
N HIS A 117 4.08 8.79 16.71
CA HIS A 117 5.23 8.82 17.63
C HIS A 117 5.11 7.82 18.81
N GLN A 118 3.96 7.14 18.95
CA GLN A 118 3.71 6.15 20.01
C GLN A 118 4.01 4.70 19.55
N VAL A 119 4.59 4.53 18.40
CA VAL A 119 4.95 3.24 17.81
C VAL A 119 6.39 3.26 17.34
N GLU A 120 6.96 2.08 17.10
CA GLU A 120 8.20 1.92 16.37
C GLU A 120 7.88 1.65 14.90
N ALA A 121 8.71 2.19 13.99
CA ALA A 121 8.51 1.97 12.56
C ALA A 121 9.85 1.87 11.82
N TRP A 122 9.96 0.89 10.94
CA TRP A 122 11.14 0.68 10.10
C TRP A 122 10.71 0.47 8.65
N PRO A 123 11.48 1.01 7.68
CA PRO A 123 11.23 0.70 6.28
C PRO A 123 11.47 -0.79 6.02
N LEU A 124 10.71 -1.38 5.13
CA LEU A 124 11.01 -2.72 4.63
C LEU A 124 12.37 -2.73 3.90
N SER A 125 12.95 -3.92 3.68
CA SER A 125 14.13 -4.08 2.84
C SER A 125 13.87 -3.54 1.44
N GLU A 126 14.93 -3.14 0.73
CA GLU A 126 14.83 -2.43 -0.56
C GLU A 126 13.90 -3.12 -1.58
N GLU A 127 13.92 -4.44 -1.62
CA GLU A 127 13.06 -5.26 -2.49
C GLU A 127 11.56 -5.08 -2.20
N TRP A 128 11.18 -4.80 -0.95
CA TRP A 128 9.79 -4.72 -0.48
C TRP A 128 9.35 -3.32 -0.09
N ARG A 129 10.29 -2.37 -0.09
CA ARG A 129 10.10 -1.03 0.45
C ARG A 129 9.10 -0.20 -0.35
N TRP A 130 9.10 -0.34 -1.68
CA TRP A 130 8.41 0.59 -2.56
C TRP A 130 7.20 -0.04 -3.23
N LEU A 131 6.07 0.65 -3.16
CA LEU A 131 4.86 0.34 -3.92
C LEU A 131 4.52 1.52 -4.82
N ASP A 132 4.30 1.22 -6.10
CA ASP A 132 3.91 2.20 -7.10
C ASP A 132 2.40 2.11 -7.37
N THR A 133 1.70 3.24 -7.23
CA THR A 133 0.31 3.39 -7.64
C THR A 133 0.27 4.00 -9.04
N TRP A 134 -0.46 3.36 -9.92
CA TRP A 134 -0.63 3.77 -11.30
C TRP A 134 -2.04 4.29 -11.53
N LEU A 135 -2.17 5.37 -12.32
CA LEU A 135 -3.43 5.74 -12.95
C LEU A 135 -3.50 5.01 -14.28
N VAL A 136 -4.58 4.26 -14.49
CA VAL A 136 -4.78 3.46 -15.72
C VAL A 136 -6.12 3.79 -16.38
N TRP A 137 -6.16 3.70 -17.70
CA TRP A 137 -7.34 3.89 -18.52
C TRP A 137 -7.32 2.96 -19.74
N ARG A 138 -8.45 2.83 -20.44
CA ARG A 138 -8.48 2.04 -21.66
C ARG A 138 -7.72 2.74 -22.77
N ARG A 139 -6.98 1.98 -23.53
CA ARG A 139 -6.26 2.47 -24.73
C ARG A 139 -7.24 3.17 -25.68
N GLY A 140 -6.88 4.37 -26.11
CA GLY A 140 -7.72 5.18 -27.01
C GLY A 140 -8.96 5.83 -26.36
N ALA A 141 -9.14 5.72 -25.05
CA ALA A 141 -10.26 6.32 -24.32
C ALA A 141 -9.89 7.61 -23.57
N MET A 142 -8.87 8.33 -24.04
CA MET A 142 -8.47 9.62 -23.48
C MET A 142 -9.59 10.65 -23.71
N THR A 143 -10.02 11.30 -22.63
CA THR A 143 -10.98 12.41 -22.66
C THR A 143 -10.31 13.70 -22.19
N ARG A 144 -10.90 14.86 -22.50
CA ARG A 144 -10.39 16.16 -22.00
C ARG A 144 -10.36 16.23 -20.47
N GLN A 145 -11.32 15.60 -19.80
CA GLN A 145 -11.38 15.54 -18.34
C GLN A 145 -10.25 14.69 -17.77
N LEU A 146 -9.97 13.54 -18.39
CA LEU A 146 -8.88 12.67 -17.97
C LEU A 146 -7.52 13.33 -18.21
N ASP A 147 -7.34 13.99 -19.35
CA ASP A 147 -6.12 14.73 -19.66
C ASP A 147 -5.87 15.87 -18.65
N ALA A 148 -6.90 16.66 -18.35
CA ALA A 148 -6.84 17.70 -17.32
C ALA A 148 -6.52 17.12 -15.92
N PHE A 149 -7.08 15.96 -15.58
CA PHE A 149 -6.80 15.28 -14.32
C PHE A 149 -5.35 14.79 -14.24
N ILE A 150 -4.84 14.21 -15.32
CA ILE A 150 -3.43 13.79 -15.43
C ILE A 150 -2.48 14.98 -15.24
N ALA A 151 -2.81 16.13 -15.85
CA ALA A 151 -2.02 17.34 -15.69
C ALA A 151 -1.94 17.83 -14.23
N LEU A 152 -3.00 17.64 -13.44
CA LEU A 152 -3.01 17.96 -12.01
C LEU A 152 -2.14 17.01 -11.18
N LEU A 153 -2.02 15.75 -11.59
CA LEU A 153 -1.19 14.76 -10.90
C LEU A 153 0.31 14.92 -11.19
N ASN A 154 0.67 15.62 -12.27
CA ASN A 154 2.05 15.92 -12.67
C ASN A 154 2.33 17.44 -12.56
N PRO A 155 2.49 18.01 -11.35
CA PRO A 155 2.72 19.44 -11.19
C PRO A 155 4.00 19.97 -11.85
N SER A 156 4.92 19.08 -12.26
CA SER A 156 6.16 19.46 -12.97
C SER A 156 5.95 19.83 -14.44
N SER A 157 4.73 19.73 -14.97
CA SER A 157 4.39 20.02 -16.37
C SER A 157 3.69 21.38 -16.57
N GLN A 158 3.63 22.23 -15.54
CA GLN A 158 3.16 23.59 -15.70
C GLN A 158 4.33 24.50 -16.06
N PRO A 159 4.21 25.32 -17.14
CA PRO A 159 5.25 26.24 -17.60
C PRO A 159 5.53 27.37 -16.59
#